data_868a913d8f974bb16ecaad2269ddb028
#
_entry.id   868a913d8f974bb16ecaad2269ddb028
#
_cell.length_a   1.000
_cell.length_b   1.000
_cell.length_c   1.000
_cell.angle_alpha   90.00
_cell.angle_beta   90.00
_cell.angle_gamma   90.00
#
_symmetry.space_group_name_H-M   'P 1'
#
loop_
_entity.id
_entity.type
_entity.pdbx_description
1 polymer ?
#
loop_
_entity_poly.entity_id
_entity_poly.type
_entity_poly.pdbx_seq_one_letter_code
_entity_poly.pdbx_strand_id
1 'polypeptide(L)'
;MSNKNLEEGFEDIIAELDKEQARVKIRMEMRRFGKPTTLLEGLRMNGKELQELTTKMKKSLATGGTVKDGIMILQGDHRERAAEILKKQGFTESSIEII
;
A
#
# COMPACT_ATOMS: atom_id res chain seq x y z
N MET A 1 6.69 -17.79 -30.42
CA MET A 1 6.00 -17.15 -29.34
C MET A 1 6.80 -16.02 -28.74
N SER A 2 6.15 -15.02 -28.41
CA SER A 2 6.81 -13.77 -28.12
C SER A 2 7.49 -13.76 -26.76
N ASN A 3 8.62 -13.10 -26.73
CA ASN A 3 9.32 -12.80 -25.48
C ASN A 3 8.46 -11.95 -24.54
N LYS A 4 7.47 -11.28 -25.09
CA LYS A 4 6.56 -10.43 -24.33
C LYS A 4 5.85 -11.17 -23.20
N ASN A 5 5.38 -12.40 -23.46
CA ASN A 5 4.72 -13.19 -22.42
C ASN A 5 5.69 -13.60 -21.30
N LEU A 6 6.94 -13.88 -21.66
CA LEU A 6 7.97 -14.18 -20.68
C LEU A 6 8.32 -12.99 -19.83
N GLU A 7 8.38 -11.80 -20.45
CA GLU A 7 8.66 -10.56 -19.74
C GLU A 7 7.53 -10.25 -18.74
N GLU A 8 6.28 -10.41 -19.15
CA GLU A 8 5.13 -10.20 -18.26
C GLU A 8 5.17 -11.13 -17.06
N GLY A 9 5.45 -12.42 -17.28
CA GLY A 9 5.55 -13.38 -16.20
C GLY A 9 6.69 -13.08 -15.24
N PHE A 10 7.82 -12.61 -15.78
CA PHE A 10 8.97 -12.24 -14.97
C PHE A 10 8.69 -11.01 -14.11
N GLU A 11 8.02 -10.02 -14.66
CA GLU A 11 7.62 -8.81 -13.91
C GLU A 11 6.65 -9.14 -12.78
N ASP A 12 5.70 -10.05 -13.01
CA ASP A 12 4.76 -10.49 -11.98
C ASP A 12 5.49 -11.18 -10.83
N ILE A 13 6.46 -12.02 -11.14
CA ILE A 13 7.26 -12.71 -10.12
C ILE A 13 8.05 -11.70 -9.28
N ILE A 14 8.66 -10.71 -9.92
CA ILE A 14 9.42 -9.67 -9.23
C ILE A 14 8.49 -8.86 -8.33
N ALA A 15 7.30 -8.50 -8.80
CA ALA A 15 6.33 -7.74 -8.02
C ALA A 15 5.91 -8.52 -6.77
N GLU A 16 5.67 -9.82 -6.88
CA GLU A 16 5.32 -10.66 -5.73
C GLU A 16 6.46 -10.75 -4.73
N LEU A 17 7.70 -10.92 -5.19
CA LEU A 17 8.87 -10.95 -4.32
C LEU A 17 9.04 -9.63 -3.57
N ASP A 18 8.82 -8.50 -4.26
CA ASP A 18 8.87 -7.19 -3.62
C ASP A 18 7.82 -7.06 -2.51
N LYS A 19 6.61 -7.55 -2.75
CA LYS A 19 5.55 -7.54 -1.72
C LYS A 19 5.91 -8.41 -0.52
N GLU A 20 6.49 -9.58 -0.75
CA GLU A 20 6.90 -10.48 0.32
C GLU A 20 8.06 -9.91 1.15
N GLN A 21 8.95 -9.16 0.50
CA GLN A 21 10.11 -8.57 1.16
C GLN A 21 9.86 -7.19 1.72
N ALA A 22 8.73 -6.59 1.40
CA ALA A 22 8.39 -5.26 1.89
C ALA A 22 8.31 -5.25 3.41
N ARG A 23 8.60 -4.11 4.00
CA ARG A 23 8.43 -3.86 5.43
C ARG A 23 7.50 -2.66 5.56
N VAL A 24 6.22 -2.94 5.49
CA VAL A 24 5.20 -1.91 5.52
C VAL A 24 4.91 -1.53 6.96
N LYS A 25 5.02 -0.26 7.25
CA LYS A 25 4.63 0.28 8.56
C LYS A 25 3.36 1.07 8.39
N ILE A 26 2.37 0.72 9.16
CA ILE A 26 1.08 1.42 9.18
C ILE A 26 0.97 2.10 10.53
N ARG A 27 0.94 3.42 10.53
CA ARG A 27 0.84 4.21 11.75
C ARG A 27 -0.21 5.28 11.62
N MET A 28 -0.64 5.81 12.74
CA MET A 28 -1.61 6.90 12.77
C MET A 28 -0.90 8.16 13.27
N GLU A 29 -1.23 9.28 12.64
CA GLU A 29 -0.70 10.58 13.03
C GLU A 29 -1.87 11.55 13.19
N MET A 30 -1.87 12.29 14.29
CA MET A 30 -2.88 13.33 14.51
C MET A 30 -2.47 14.59 13.76
N ARG A 31 -3.36 15.08 12.93
CA ARG A 31 -3.16 16.32 12.17
C ARG A 31 -3.89 17.46 12.86
N ARG A 32 -3.88 18.64 12.22
CA ARG A 32 -4.53 19.84 12.75
C ARG A 32 -5.96 19.54 13.18
N PHE A 33 -6.41 20.18 14.24
CA PHE A 33 -7.76 20.08 14.77
C PHE A 33 -8.12 18.66 15.25
N GLY A 34 -7.11 17.89 15.66
CA GLY A 34 -7.34 16.56 16.18
C GLY A 34 -7.82 15.52 15.15
N LYS A 35 -7.56 15.75 13.88
CA LYS A 35 -7.96 14.81 12.83
C LYS A 35 -6.93 13.71 12.65
N PRO A 36 -7.32 12.43 12.80
CA PRO A 36 -6.38 11.34 12.56
C PRO A 36 -6.12 11.11 11.08
N THR A 37 -4.90 10.66 10.78
CA THR A 37 -4.53 10.20 9.44
C THR A 37 -3.79 8.87 9.57
N THR A 38 -3.95 8.01 8.57
CA THR A 38 -3.24 6.73 8.51
C THR A 38 -2.12 6.86 7.50
N LEU A 39 -0.91 6.50 7.91
CA LEU A 39 0.28 6.58 7.07
C LEU A 39 0.80 5.18 6.77
N LEU A 40 0.99 4.87 5.50
CA LEU A 40 1.55 3.59 5.06
C LEU A 40 2.90 3.84 4.41
N GLU A 41 3.95 3.32 5.02
CA GLU A 41 5.33 3.49 4.58
C GLU A 41 5.94 2.14 4.18
N GLY A 42 6.93 2.17 3.31
CA GLY A 42 7.68 0.96 2.96
C GLY A 42 7.00 0.04 1.97
N LEU A 43 6.08 0.56 1.18
CA LEU A 43 5.33 -0.26 0.21
C LEU A 43 6.18 -0.74 -0.96
N ARG A 44 7.30 -0.09 -1.25
CA ARG A 44 8.24 -0.49 -2.32
C ARG A 44 7.58 -0.61 -3.69
N MET A 45 6.76 0.36 -4.02
CA MET A 45 6.04 0.43 -5.30
C MET A 45 6.49 1.65 -6.09
N ASN A 46 6.43 1.55 -7.42
CA ASN A 46 6.65 2.73 -8.25
C ASN A 46 5.45 3.67 -8.12
N GLY A 47 5.60 4.89 -8.65
CA GLY A 47 4.57 5.92 -8.49
C GLY A 47 3.21 5.51 -9.03
N LYS A 48 3.18 4.84 -10.18
CA LYS A 48 1.92 4.40 -10.80
C LYS A 48 1.21 3.35 -9.95
N GLU A 49 1.95 2.33 -9.52
CA GLU A 49 1.39 1.26 -8.70
C GLU A 49 0.87 1.80 -7.36
N LEU A 50 1.62 2.73 -6.78
CA LEU A 50 1.23 3.33 -5.51
C LEU A 50 -0.04 4.17 -5.66
N GLN A 51 -0.17 4.91 -6.76
CA GLN A 51 -1.39 5.67 -7.05
C GLN A 51 -2.59 4.74 -7.24
N GLU A 52 -2.42 3.64 -7.95
CA GLU A 52 -3.48 2.67 -8.17
C GLU A 52 -3.93 2.02 -6.85
N LEU A 53 -2.98 1.63 -6.02
CA LEU A 53 -3.29 1.06 -4.71
C LEU A 53 -4.00 2.09 -3.83
N THR A 54 -3.53 3.33 -3.83
CA THR A 54 -4.15 4.40 -3.06
C THR A 54 -5.61 4.61 -3.49
N THR A 55 -5.88 4.57 -4.80
CA THR A 55 -7.24 4.69 -5.31
C THR A 55 -8.12 3.55 -4.82
N LYS A 56 -7.62 2.33 -4.83
CA LYS A 56 -8.36 1.16 -4.31
C LYS A 56 -8.64 1.30 -2.82
N MET A 57 -7.65 1.74 -2.05
CA MET A 57 -7.80 1.98 -0.61
C MET A 57 -8.87 3.01 -0.33
N LYS A 58 -8.82 4.14 -1.03
CA LYS A 58 -9.79 5.22 -0.85
C LYS A 58 -11.21 4.74 -1.12
N LYS A 59 -11.41 3.95 -2.15
CA LYS A 59 -12.73 3.40 -2.47
C LYS A 59 -13.18 2.39 -1.43
N SER A 60 -12.31 1.47 -1.05
CA SER A 60 -12.65 0.42 -0.08
C SER A 60 -12.95 0.97 1.30
N LEU A 61 -12.25 2.03 1.69
CA LEU A 61 -12.40 2.64 3.01
C LEU A 61 -13.36 3.83 3.01
N ALA A 62 -13.88 4.20 1.84
CA ALA A 62 -14.76 5.36 1.66
C ALA A 62 -14.13 6.61 2.27
N THR A 63 -12.87 6.87 1.96
CA THR A 63 -12.12 7.96 2.56
C THR A 63 -11.29 8.71 1.53
N GLY A 64 -10.80 9.88 1.90
CA GLY A 64 -9.85 10.64 1.10
C GLY A 64 -8.43 10.21 1.41
N GLY A 65 -7.52 10.51 0.49
CA GLY A 65 -6.13 10.18 0.69
C GLY A 65 -5.26 10.70 -0.45
N THR A 66 -3.97 10.68 -0.22
CA THR A 66 -2.99 11.14 -1.19
C THR A 66 -1.68 10.36 -1.01
N VAL A 67 -0.76 10.56 -1.93
CA VAL A 67 0.60 10.01 -1.84
C VAL A 67 1.56 11.18 -1.82
N LYS A 68 2.50 11.15 -0.88
CA LYS A 68 3.54 12.16 -0.78
C LYS A 68 4.85 11.49 -0.38
N ASP A 69 5.88 11.70 -1.19
CA ASP A 69 7.22 11.14 -0.93
C ASP A 69 7.21 9.62 -0.72
N GLY A 70 6.40 8.91 -1.52
CA GLY A 70 6.30 7.45 -1.43
C GLY A 70 5.47 6.95 -0.26
N ILE A 71 4.85 7.82 0.51
CA ILE A 71 4.02 7.47 1.66
C ILE A 71 2.57 7.67 1.29
N MET A 72 1.76 6.63 1.52
CA MET A 72 0.30 6.74 1.35
C MET A 72 -0.29 7.36 2.60
N ILE A 73 -1.06 8.43 2.44
CA ILE A 73 -1.69 9.15 3.53
C ILE A 73 -3.20 9.07 3.36
N LEU A 74 -3.88 8.45 4.31
CA LEU A 74 -5.33 8.28 4.29
C LEU A 74 -5.96 9.09 5.41
N GLN A 75 -7.09 9.73 5.12
CA GLN A 75 -7.83 10.47 6.14
C GLN A 75 -8.55 9.49 7.06
N GLY A 76 -8.48 9.73 8.36
CA GLY A 76 -9.08 8.85 9.36
C GLY A 76 -8.13 7.77 9.87
N ASP A 77 -8.57 7.04 10.88
CA ASP A 77 -7.80 5.91 11.42
C ASP A 77 -8.31 4.62 10.79
N HIS A 78 -7.54 4.08 9.85
CA HIS A 78 -7.88 2.90 9.09
C HIS A 78 -6.78 1.84 9.16
N ARG A 79 -6.01 1.81 10.24
CA ARG A 79 -4.82 0.97 10.33
C ARG A 79 -5.11 -0.51 10.10
N GLU A 80 -6.07 -1.06 10.78
CA GLU A 80 -6.39 -2.49 10.67
C GLU A 80 -7.00 -2.85 9.32
N ARG A 81 -7.94 -2.04 8.85
CA ARG A 81 -8.58 -2.30 7.55
C ARG A 81 -7.60 -2.13 6.40
N ALA A 82 -6.69 -1.17 6.50
CA ALA A 82 -5.64 -1.00 5.50
C ALA A 82 -4.74 -2.24 5.44
N ALA A 83 -4.38 -2.80 6.59
CA ALA A 83 -3.60 -4.03 6.65
C ALA A 83 -4.33 -5.18 5.96
N GLU A 84 -5.62 -5.32 6.16
CA GLU A 84 -6.41 -6.36 5.51
C GLU A 84 -6.44 -6.20 4.00
N ILE A 85 -6.57 -4.97 3.52
CA ILE A 85 -6.54 -4.69 2.08
C ILE A 85 -5.17 -5.05 1.49
N LEU A 86 -4.09 -4.69 2.17
CA LEU A 86 -2.75 -5.06 1.73
C LEU A 86 -2.57 -6.57 1.62
N LYS A 87 -3.08 -7.32 2.57
CA LYS A 87 -3.03 -8.79 2.51
C LYS A 87 -3.75 -9.33 1.28
N LYS A 88 -4.90 -8.76 0.94
CA LYS A 88 -5.64 -9.14 -0.28
C LYS A 88 -4.87 -8.78 -1.55
N GLN A 89 -4.00 -7.78 -1.49
CA GLN A 89 -3.17 -7.37 -2.60
C GLN A 89 -1.88 -8.18 -2.71
N GLY A 90 -1.66 -9.15 -1.82
CA GLY A 90 -0.51 -10.05 -1.88
C GLY A 90 0.59 -9.77 -0.86
N PHE A 91 0.43 -8.78 0.00
CA PHE A 91 1.39 -8.55 1.09
C PHE A 91 1.19 -9.62 2.16
N THR A 92 2.28 -10.17 2.67
CA THR A 92 2.20 -11.17 3.73
C THR A 92 1.97 -10.48 5.08
N GLU A 93 1.33 -11.19 5.99
CA GLU A 93 1.07 -10.66 7.33
C GLU A 93 2.37 -10.26 8.03
N SER A 94 3.41 -11.07 7.87
CA SER A 94 4.70 -10.81 8.51
C SER A 94 5.43 -9.58 7.94
N SER A 95 5.04 -9.09 6.77
CA SER A 95 5.63 -7.91 6.17
C SER A 95 4.91 -6.61 6.56
N ILE A 96 3.83 -6.71 7.33
CA ILE A 96 3.02 -5.56 7.74
C ILE A 96 3.11 -5.38 9.25
N GLU A 97 3.50 -4.19 9.68
CA GLU A 97 3.56 -3.82 11.08
C GLU A 97 2.58 -2.68 11.34
N ILE A 98 1.67 -2.89 12.26
CA ILE A 98 0.74 -1.85 12.72
C ILE A 98 1.29 -1.27 14.01
N ILE A 99 1.52 0.01 14.02
CA ILE A 99 2.13 0.73 15.15
C ILE A 99 1.08 1.50 15.94
#